data_cea55e540ae78dcd782da9e8397c4916
#
_entry.id   cea55e540ae78dcd782da9e8397c4916
#
_cell.length_a   1.000
_cell.length_b   1.000
_cell.length_c   1.000
_cell.angle_alpha   90.00
_cell.angle_beta   90.00
_cell.angle_gamma   90.00
#
_symmetry.space_group_name_H-M   'P 1'
#
loop_
_entity.id
_entity.type
_entity.pdbx_description
1 polymer ?
#
loop_
_entity_poly.entity_id
_entity_poly.type
_entity_poly.pdbx_seq_one_letter_code
_entity_poly.pdbx_strand_id
1 'polypeptide(L)'
;MDTINKTGIDYWKKIVVVMSLGWVAIWIYRTVLTPIYPEIQASLGNVSNAEIGAIASFYFLAYCGMQIPCGILVDKLGQKIMLMCGFSLFIIGTLSIANAGNLTLIYIGSLLAGAGCASFFSSAYSLSSANVPQERRALANAIINSGSAIGMGIGLIGSSILVKSMHMAWQNVLFIVAAILVVMLCVFTLVIRRKLKEPAAAVNKNSATASAPVEEKSAPLFSPLLCSVYFLYFCTCYGYYLIVTWLPSYLQTERGFDGGAIGFASALVAVVGVPGALFFSHLSDKFRDSKVKVILGLEIVAAAMLMFTVLSPNTTMLMISLVLYGLLGKMAVDPILISFVSEQASAKTLGRAFSLFNFFGMSSAVVAPTLTGFISDLTGSKEISFVMSAGLVITGTILFALITLRKNKIQSKTIPV
;
A
#
# COMPACT_ATOMS: atom_id res chain seq x y z
N MET A 1 4.45 46.10 -8.75
CA MET A 1 5.11 44.89 -9.29
C MET A 1 5.99 44.39 -8.17
N ASP A 2 5.97 43.15 -7.77
CA ASP A 2 6.84 42.47 -6.76
C ASP A 2 6.31 42.14 -5.37
N THR A 3 5.03 41.86 -5.21
CA THR A 3 4.53 41.33 -3.93
C THR A 3 3.85 39.95 -4.03
N ILE A 4 3.88 39.28 -5.19
CA ILE A 4 3.06 38.07 -5.41
C ILE A 4 3.83 36.75 -5.18
N ASN A 5 5.17 36.74 -5.05
CA ASN A 5 5.92 35.48 -5.23
C ASN A 5 6.57 34.84 -3.98
N LYS A 6 6.53 35.43 -2.79
CA LYS A 6 7.14 34.80 -1.61
C LYS A 6 6.23 33.81 -0.87
N THR A 7 4.93 33.97 -0.93
CA THR A 7 3.97 33.10 -0.21
C THR A 7 3.63 31.80 -0.96
N GLY A 8 3.80 31.73 -2.27
CA GLY A 8 3.47 30.55 -3.08
C GLY A 8 4.47 29.41 -2.96
N ILE A 9 5.76 29.72 -2.91
CA ILE A 9 6.85 28.71 -2.86
C ILE A 9 6.83 27.96 -1.51
N ASP A 10 6.54 28.66 -0.42
CA ASP A 10 6.47 28.04 0.89
C ASP A 10 5.21 27.18 1.10
N TYR A 11 4.12 27.47 0.40
CA TYR A 11 2.87 26.74 0.55
C TYR A 11 2.96 25.30 0.01
N TRP A 12 3.55 25.07 -1.15
CA TRP A 12 3.69 23.72 -1.69
C TRP A 12 4.60 22.84 -0.81
N LYS A 13 5.66 23.40 -0.22
CA LYS A 13 6.51 22.67 0.74
C LYS A 13 5.71 22.24 1.96
N LYS A 14 4.87 23.15 2.50
CA LYS A 14 3.96 22.81 3.62
C LYS A 14 3.00 21.68 3.25
N ILE A 15 2.42 21.69 2.05
CA ILE A 15 1.57 20.60 1.57
C ILE A 15 2.33 19.28 1.54
N VAL A 16 3.53 19.23 0.97
CA VAL A 16 4.33 18.00 0.89
C VAL A 16 4.59 17.43 2.28
N VAL A 17 5.04 18.26 3.23
CA VAL A 17 5.29 17.82 4.61
C VAL A 17 4.02 17.31 5.28
N VAL A 18 2.93 18.07 5.19
CA VAL A 18 1.65 17.70 5.83
C VAL A 18 1.05 16.43 5.24
N MET A 19 1.16 16.22 3.92
CA MET A 19 0.71 14.98 3.28
C MET A 19 1.63 13.80 3.63
N SER A 20 2.93 14.00 3.75
CA SER A 20 3.85 12.96 4.24
C SER A 20 3.50 12.54 5.67
N LEU A 21 3.27 13.48 6.57
CA LEU A 21 2.82 13.21 7.95
C LEU A 21 1.45 12.51 7.98
N GLY A 22 0.55 12.86 7.07
CA GLY A 22 -0.73 12.15 6.90
C GLY A 22 -0.54 10.67 6.54
N TRP A 23 0.39 10.36 5.63
CA TRP A 23 0.76 8.97 5.33
C TRP A 23 1.40 8.27 6.53
N VAL A 24 2.26 8.95 7.28
CA VAL A 24 2.82 8.41 8.54
C VAL A 24 1.68 7.99 9.47
N ALA A 25 0.72 8.87 9.76
CA ALA A 25 -0.39 8.58 10.66
C ALA A 25 -1.26 7.40 10.18
N ILE A 26 -1.54 7.34 8.88
CA ILE A 26 -2.32 6.25 8.27
C ILE A 26 -1.59 4.91 8.41
N TRP A 27 -0.29 4.86 8.13
CA TRP A 27 0.45 3.62 8.20
C TRP A 27 0.77 3.18 9.61
N ILE A 28 0.88 4.10 10.58
CA ILE A 28 0.84 3.75 12.00
C ILE A 28 -0.42 2.95 12.32
N TYR A 29 -1.60 3.48 11.96
CA TYR A 29 -2.87 2.78 12.20
C TYR A 29 -2.93 1.41 11.51
N ARG A 30 -2.52 1.33 10.24
CA ARG A 30 -2.57 0.09 9.43
C ARG A 30 -1.75 -1.06 10.02
N THR A 31 -0.73 -0.74 10.79
CA THR A 31 0.23 -1.74 11.28
C THR A 31 0.27 -1.89 12.79
N VAL A 32 -0.35 -0.96 13.52
CA VAL A 32 -0.30 -0.94 14.99
C VAL A 32 -0.92 -2.18 15.64
N LEU A 33 -1.95 -2.76 15.04
CA LEU A 33 -2.65 -3.91 15.60
C LEU A 33 -1.94 -5.24 15.30
N THR A 34 -1.17 -5.34 14.23
CA THR A 34 -0.64 -6.62 13.75
C THR A 34 0.35 -7.28 14.73
N PRO A 35 1.26 -6.59 15.43
CA PRO A 35 2.13 -7.21 16.44
C PRO A 35 1.39 -7.67 17.70
N ILE A 36 0.20 -7.12 17.95
CA ILE A 36 -0.56 -7.32 19.19
C ILE A 36 -1.82 -8.15 18.98
N TYR A 37 -1.95 -8.86 17.85
CA TYR A 37 -3.05 -9.78 17.60
C TYR A 37 -3.21 -10.86 18.68
N PRO A 38 -2.15 -11.50 19.19
CA PRO A 38 -2.28 -12.48 20.28
C PRO A 38 -2.89 -11.87 21.56
N GLU A 39 -2.54 -10.65 21.91
CA GLU A 39 -3.07 -9.96 23.08
C GLU A 39 -4.55 -9.58 22.90
N ILE A 40 -4.94 -9.20 21.68
CA ILE A 40 -6.35 -8.94 21.33
C ILE A 40 -7.15 -10.26 21.45
N GLN A 41 -6.62 -11.36 20.88
CA GLN A 41 -7.25 -12.69 21.00
C GLN A 41 -7.45 -13.10 22.46
N ALA A 42 -6.41 -12.95 23.28
CA ALA A 42 -6.49 -13.29 24.70
C ALA A 42 -7.52 -12.44 25.46
N SER A 43 -7.71 -11.17 25.09
CA SER A 43 -8.65 -10.25 25.74
C SER A 43 -10.11 -10.51 25.36
N LEU A 44 -10.36 -11.02 24.15
CA LEU A 44 -11.71 -11.27 23.62
C LEU A 44 -12.19 -12.73 23.84
N GLY A 45 -11.31 -13.63 24.27
CA GLY A 45 -11.58 -15.06 24.49
C GLY A 45 -11.77 -15.80 23.17
N ASN A 46 -11.27 -17.00 23.05
CA ASN A 46 -11.41 -18.00 21.96
C ASN A 46 -11.68 -17.48 20.54
N VAL A 47 -11.05 -16.37 20.15
CA VAL A 47 -11.16 -15.78 18.81
C VAL A 47 -10.17 -16.48 17.88
N SER A 48 -10.66 -16.94 16.74
CA SER A 48 -9.83 -17.62 15.71
C SER A 48 -8.88 -16.64 15.01
N ASN A 49 -7.83 -17.18 14.36
CA ASN A 49 -6.93 -16.36 13.55
C ASN A 49 -7.66 -15.77 12.32
N ALA A 50 -8.63 -16.49 11.76
CA ALA A 50 -9.47 -15.97 10.67
C ALA A 50 -10.24 -14.71 11.10
N GLU A 51 -10.83 -14.74 12.30
CA GLU A 51 -11.58 -13.61 12.85
C GLU A 51 -10.67 -12.41 13.16
N ILE A 52 -9.48 -12.64 13.68
CA ILE A 52 -8.49 -11.58 13.89
C ILE A 52 -8.00 -11.00 12.55
N GLY A 53 -7.70 -11.85 11.57
CA GLY A 53 -7.31 -11.41 10.23
C GLY A 53 -8.39 -10.58 9.54
N ALA A 54 -9.67 -10.88 9.82
CA ALA A 54 -10.81 -10.15 9.28
C ALA A 54 -10.83 -8.66 9.71
N ILE A 55 -10.18 -8.28 10.81
CA ILE A 55 -10.03 -6.87 11.22
C ILE A 55 -9.37 -6.06 10.10
N ALA A 56 -8.23 -6.54 9.58
CA ALA A 56 -7.55 -5.91 8.47
C ALA A 56 -8.35 -6.02 7.17
N SER A 57 -8.97 -7.17 6.92
CA SER A 57 -9.78 -7.40 5.72
C SER A 57 -10.97 -6.43 5.63
N PHE A 58 -11.71 -6.19 6.70
CA PHE A 58 -12.80 -5.20 6.74
C PHE A 58 -12.32 -3.77 6.52
N TYR A 59 -11.17 -3.42 7.12
CA TYR A 59 -10.55 -2.12 6.85
C TYR A 59 -10.23 -1.94 5.37
N PHE A 60 -9.53 -2.89 4.74
CA PHE A 60 -9.15 -2.79 3.34
C PHE A 60 -10.34 -2.91 2.39
N LEU A 61 -11.36 -3.68 2.74
CA LEU A 61 -12.62 -3.76 1.97
C LEU A 61 -13.29 -2.40 1.87
N ALA A 62 -13.48 -1.71 3.00
CA ALA A 62 -14.06 -0.38 3.03
C ALA A 62 -13.16 0.66 2.34
N TYR A 63 -11.84 0.59 2.56
CA TYR A 63 -10.85 1.44 1.89
C TYR A 63 -10.92 1.31 0.37
N CYS A 64 -10.91 0.10 -0.17
CA CYS A 64 -10.99 -0.14 -1.63
C CYS A 64 -12.33 0.29 -2.20
N GLY A 65 -13.43 -0.05 -1.53
CA GLY A 65 -14.78 0.30 -1.98
C GLY A 65 -15.01 1.80 -2.03
N MET A 66 -14.44 2.54 -1.09
CA MET A 66 -14.58 3.99 -0.99
C MET A 66 -13.58 4.80 -1.84
N GLN A 67 -12.58 4.18 -2.45
CA GLN A 67 -11.59 4.91 -3.26
C GLN A 67 -12.21 5.65 -4.45
N ILE A 68 -13.09 4.98 -5.20
CA ILE A 68 -13.76 5.59 -6.35
C ILE A 68 -14.75 6.68 -5.91
N PRO A 69 -15.68 6.44 -4.97
CA PRO A 69 -16.54 7.49 -4.42
C PRO A 69 -15.76 8.70 -3.89
N CYS A 70 -14.70 8.47 -3.13
CA CYS A 70 -13.87 9.56 -2.59
C CYS A 70 -13.19 10.37 -3.70
N GLY A 71 -12.70 9.74 -4.77
CA GLY A 71 -12.14 10.44 -5.92
C GLY A 71 -13.15 11.41 -6.56
N ILE A 72 -14.39 10.95 -6.77
CA ILE A 72 -15.47 11.79 -7.32
C ILE A 72 -15.85 12.92 -6.35
N LEU A 73 -15.91 12.61 -5.06
CA LEU A 73 -16.28 13.59 -4.03
C LEU A 73 -15.20 14.66 -3.82
N VAL A 74 -13.93 14.33 -3.96
CA VAL A 74 -12.81 15.29 -3.90
C VAL A 74 -12.98 16.37 -4.97
N ASP A 75 -13.39 16.00 -6.18
CA ASP A 75 -13.60 16.95 -7.27
C ASP A 75 -14.78 17.88 -7.00
N LYS A 76 -15.83 17.38 -6.34
CA LYS A 76 -17.06 18.16 -6.03
C LYS A 76 -16.93 19.01 -4.77
N LEU A 77 -16.41 18.45 -3.68
CA LEU A 77 -16.38 19.08 -2.35
C LEU A 77 -15.06 19.79 -2.05
N GLY A 78 -13.99 19.42 -2.79
CA GLY A 78 -12.65 19.90 -2.59
C GLY A 78 -11.86 19.11 -1.52
N GLN A 79 -10.55 19.17 -1.64
CA GLN A 79 -9.61 18.35 -0.87
C GLN A 79 -9.71 18.57 0.66
N LYS A 80 -9.89 19.83 1.08
CA LYS A 80 -9.95 20.17 2.51
C LYS A 80 -11.15 19.51 3.20
N ILE A 81 -12.35 19.63 2.61
CA ILE A 81 -13.58 19.08 3.18
C ILE A 81 -13.47 17.56 3.22
N MET A 82 -12.97 16.93 2.15
CA MET A 82 -12.81 15.50 2.07
C MET A 82 -11.84 14.97 3.13
N LEU A 83 -10.71 15.63 3.37
CA LEU A 83 -9.77 15.26 4.43
C LEU A 83 -10.40 15.44 5.82
N MET A 84 -11.14 16.50 6.05
CA MET A 84 -11.82 16.72 7.34
C MET A 84 -12.86 15.63 7.61
N CYS A 85 -13.78 15.39 6.68
CA CYS A 85 -14.82 14.36 6.84
C CYS A 85 -14.20 12.95 6.95
N GLY A 86 -13.23 12.64 6.08
CA GLY A 86 -12.57 11.34 6.08
C GLY A 86 -11.81 11.08 7.37
N PHE A 87 -10.97 12.02 7.83
CA PHE A 87 -10.24 11.85 9.09
C PHE A 87 -11.15 11.85 10.32
N SER A 88 -12.26 12.60 10.32
CA SER A 88 -13.27 12.49 11.39
C SER A 88 -13.86 11.08 11.45
N LEU A 89 -14.23 10.51 10.31
CA LEU A 89 -14.74 9.14 10.24
C LEU A 89 -13.66 8.11 10.66
N PHE A 90 -12.41 8.34 10.27
CA PHE A 90 -11.26 7.53 10.63
C PHE A 90 -11.04 7.53 12.16
N ILE A 91 -11.12 8.70 12.80
CA ILE A 91 -11.01 8.84 14.27
C ILE A 91 -12.16 8.09 14.96
N ILE A 92 -13.40 8.26 14.49
CA ILE A 92 -14.56 7.55 15.05
C ILE A 92 -14.35 6.03 14.95
N GLY A 93 -13.91 5.51 13.79
CA GLY A 93 -13.60 4.10 13.62
C GLY A 93 -12.51 3.61 14.57
N THR A 94 -11.42 4.37 14.72
CA THR A 94 -10.32 4.04 15.64
C THR A 94 -10.78 4.01 17.09
N LEU A 95 -11.57 5.01 17.52
CA LEU A 95 -12.13 5.06 18.89
C LEU A 95 -13.16 3.95 19.12
N SER A 96 -13.93 3.55 18.10
CA SER A 96 -14.85 2.42 18.20
C SER A 96 -14.10 1.13 18.51
N ILE A 97 -12.94 0.90 17.85
CA ILE A 97 -12.09 -0.27 18.14
C ILE A 97 -11.47 -0.16 19.52
N ALA A 98 -10.96 1.02 19.91
CA ALA A 98 -10.36 1.23 21.24
C ALA A 98 -11.32 0.94 22.41
N ASN A 99 -12.61 1.16 22.21
CA ASN A 99 -13.66 0.92 23.22
C ASN A 99 -14.40 -0.42 23.01
N ALA A 100 -13.91 -1.26 22.09
CA ALA A 100 -14.62 -2.48 21.75
C ALA A 100 -14.46 -3.57 22.82
N GLY A 101 -15.59 -4.10 23.30
CA GLY A 101 -15.66 -5.30 24.13
C GLY A 101 -15.99 -6.58 23.34
N ASN A 102 -16.14 -6.49 22.02
CA ASN A 102 -16.46 -7.62 21.16
C ASN A 102 -15.97 -7.41 19.72
N LEU A 103 -15.85 -8.50 18.97
CA LEU A 103 -15.38 -8.46 17.57
C LEU A 103 -16.27 -7.65 16.62
N THR A 104 -17.59 -7.68 16.82
CA THR A 104 -18.52 -6.97 15.94
C THR A 104 -18.23 -5.47 15.92
N LEU A 105 -17.99 -4.89 17.11
CA LEU A 105 -17.64 -3.45 17.20
C LEU A 105 -16.26 -3.16 16.60
N ILE A 106 -15.30 -4.08 16.72
CA ILE A 106 -13.99 -3.98 16.05
C ILE A 106 -14.16 -3.97 14.53
N TYR A 107 -14.98 -4.85 13.96
CA TYR A 107 -15.23 -4.90 12.52
C TYR A 107 -15.93 -3.64 12.01
N ILE A 108 -16.95 -3.16 12.72
CA ILE A 108 -17.63 -1.89 12.39
C ILE A 108 -16.62 -0.74 12.44
N GLY A 109 -15.80 -0.66 13.49
CA GLY A 109 -14.76 0.33 13.63
C GLY A 109 -13.73 0.25 12.49
N SER A 110 -13.34 -0.94 12.07
CA SER A 110 -12.43 -1.17 10.95
C SER A 110 -13.02 -0.71 9.62
N LEU A 111 -14.29 -1.01 9.36
CA LEU A 111 -15.01 -0.50 8.18
C LEU A 111 -15.04 1.03 8.15
N LEU A 112 -15.39 1.67 9.28
CA LEU A 112 -15.42 3.13 9.40
C LEU A 112 -14.03 3.74 9.20
N ALA A 113 -13.00 3.16 9.81
CA ALA A 113 -11.62 3.59 9.67
C ALA A 113 -11.13 3.47 8.22
N GLY A 114 -11.42 2.35 7.55
CA GLY A 114 -11.08 2.13 6.14
C GLY A 114 -11.77 3.12 5.21
N ALA A 115 -13.08 3.31 5.39
CA ALA A 115 -13.87 4.26 4.61
C ALA A 115 -13.36 5.70 4.79
N GLY A 116 -13.04 6.11 6.02
CA GLY A 116 -12.47 7.42 6.30
C GLY A 116 -11.10 7.63 5.68
N CYS A 117 -10.22 6.63 5.79
CA CYS A 117 -8.87 6.66 5.23
C CYS A 117 -8.86 6.78 3.70
N ALA A 118 -9.86 6.23 2.99
CA ALA A 118 -9.95 6.28 1.53
C ALA A 118 -9.95 7.70 0.94
N SER A 119 -10.40 8.69 1.72
CA SER A 119 -10.39 10.10 1.33
C SER A 119 -9.00 10.69 1.15
N PHE A 120 -7.99 10.11 1.79
CA PHE A 120 -6.65 10.69 1.86
C PHE A 120 -5.89 10.61 0.53
N PHE A 121 -5.88 9.44 -0.12
CA PHE A 121 -5.08 9.21 -1.31
C PHE A 121 -5.40 10.21 -2.42
N SER A 122 -6.66 10.29 -2.82
CA SER A 122 -7.11 11.21 -3.87
C SER A 122 -6.91 12.68 -3.49
N SER A 123 -7.12 13.03 -2.21
CA SER A 123 -6.91 14.40 -1.73
C SER A 123 -5.43 14.80 -1.73
N ALA A 124 -4.54 13.93 -1.26
CA ALA A 124 -3.11 14.21 -1.15
C ALA A 124 -2.47 14.43 -2.52
N TYR A 125 -2.73 13.52 -3.47
CA TYR A 125 -2.13 13.63 -4.80
C TYR A 125 -2.79 14.71 -5.67
N SER A 126 -4.07 15.00 -5.47
CA SER A 126 -4.74 16.13 -6.08
C SER A 126 -4.15 17.47 -5.57
N LEU A 127 -3.90 17.59 -4.26
CA LEU A 127 -3.24 18.77 -3.68
C LEU A 127 -1.80 18.92 -4.19
N SER A 128 -1.05 17.82 -4.26
CA SER A 128 0.30 17.82 -4.83
C SER A 128 0.28 18.31 -6.27
N SER A 129 -0.58 17.73 -7.11
CA SER A 129 -0.66 18.09 -8.54
C SER A 129 -1.07 19.55 -8.77
N ALA A 130 -1.92 20.10 -7.88
CA ALA A 130 -2.43 21.47 -8.02
C ALA A 130 -1.44 22.55 -7.54
N ASN A 131 -0.54 22.22 -6.60
CA ASN A 131 0.29 23.23 -5.92
C ASN A 131 1.79 23.05 -6.12
N VAL A 132 2.28 21.85 -6.45
CA VAL A 132 3.70 21.57 -6.65
C VAL A 132 4.11 21.89 -8.08
N PRO A 133 5.22 22.64 -8.30
CA PRO A 133 5.77 22.88 -9.63
C PRO A 133 6.01 21.58 -10.39
N GLN A 134 5.75 21.57 -11.70
CA GLN A 134 5.77 20.34 -12.52
C GLN A 134 7.12 19.61 -12.43
N GLU A 135 8.23 20.36 -12.41
CA GLU A 135 9.60 19.83 -12.36
C GLU A 135 9.90 19.12 -11.02
N ARG A 136 9.13 19.40 -9.97
CA ARG A 136 9.34 18.86 -8.61
C ARG A 136 8.26 17.90 -8.16
N ARG A 137 7.23 17.62 -8.97
CA ARG A 137 6.09 16.77 -8.60
C ARG A 137 6.53 15.33 -8.30
N ALA A 138 7.44 14.78 -9.09
CA ALA A 138 7.92 13.42 -8.87
C ALA A 138 8.62 13.30 -7.50
N LEU A 139 9.53 14.22 -7.19
CA LEU A 139 10.20 14.27 -5.89
C LEU A 139 9.21 14.50 -4.74
N ALA A 140 8.27 15.42 -4.90
CA ALA A 140 7.26 15.70 -3.89
C ALA A 140 6.38 14.46 -3.59
N ASN A 141 5.94 13.76 -4.63
CA ASN A 141 5.16 12.53 -4.47
C ASN A 141 5.98 11.40 -3.84
N ALA A 142 7.28 11.30 -4.15
CA ALA A 142 8.17 10.35 -3.49
C ALA A 142 8.32 10.66 -1.99
N ILE A 143 8.48 11.93 -1.61
CA ILE A 143 8.53 12.36 -0.19
C ILE A 143 7.19 12.07 0.51
N ILE A 144 6.06 12.39 -0.13
CA ILE A 144 4.73 12.06 0.43
C ILE A 144 4.62 10.57 0.68
N ASN A 145 5.00 9.75 -0.30
CA ASN A 145 4.87 8.29 -0.20
C ASN A 145 5.86 7.67 0.82
N SER A 146 7.04 8.27 1.03
CA SER A 146 8.02 7.78 2.02
C SER A 146 7.47 7.79 3.45
N GLY A 147 6.47 8.64 3.74
CA GLY A 147 5.73 8.63 5.00
C GLY A 147 5.13 7.26 5.32
N SER A 148 4.82 6.45 4.32
CA SER A 148 4.28 5.09 4.51
C SER A 148 5.26 4.16 5.22
N ALA A 149 6.53 4.15 4.81
CA ALA A 149 7.56 3.29 5.42
C ALA A 149 7.88 3.74 6.86
N ILE A 150 7.95 5.05 7.09
CA ILE A 150 8.14 5.62 8.42
C ILE A 150 6.97 5.25 9.34
N GLY A 151 5.74 5.44 8.87
CA GLY A 151 4.53 5.11 9.63
C GLY A 151 4.44 3.63 9.96
N MET A 152 4.76 2.75 9.01
CA MET A 152 4.81 1.30 9.22
C MET A 152 5.82 0.93 10.30
N GLY A 153 7.04 1.46 10.23
CA GLY A 153 8.06 1.23 11.24
C GLY A 153 7.61 1.67 12.64
N ILE A 154 7.07 2.89 12.77
CA ILE A 154 6.56 3.42 14.04
C ILE A 154 5.40 2.56 14.56
N GLY A 155 4.47 2.15 13.70
CA GLY A 155 3.33 1.31 14.10
C GLY A 155 3.75 -0.05 14.64
N LEU A 156 4.61 -0.77 13.90
CA LEU A 156 5.09 -2.10 14.28
C LEU A 156 5.96 -2.07 15.53
N ILE A 157 6.96 -1.18 15.56
CA ILE A 157 7.90 -1.08 16.70
C ILE A 157 7.18 -0.51 17.91
N GLY A 158 6.43 0.58 17.73
CA GLY A 158 5.75 1.28 18.80
C GLY A 158 4.74 0.40 19.54
N SER A 159 3.85 -0.29 18.80
CA SER A 159 2.86 -1.18 19.44
C SER A 159 3.52 -2.37 20.13
N SER A 160 4.56 -2.95 19.52
CA SER A 160 5.29 -4.06 20.11
C SER A 160 5.97 -3.65 21.43
N ILE A 161 6.61 -2.49 21.48
CA ILE A 161 7.23 -1.98 22.72
C ILE A 161 6.16 -1.65 23.77
N LEU A 162 5.13 -0.87 23.41
CA LEU A 162 4.12 -0.42 24.35
C LEU A 162 3.34 -1.58 24.98
N VAL A 163 2.93 -2.57 24.17
CA VAL A 163 2.09 -3.65 24.68
C VAL A 163 2.93 -4.81 25.24
N LYS A 164 3.96 -5.26 24.52
CA LYS A 164 4.71 -6.46 24.92
C LYS A 164 5.82 -6.18 25.94
N SER A 165 6.53 -5.04 25.81
CA SER A 165 7.61 -4.72 26.73
C SER A 165 7.14 -3.88 27.93
N MET A 166 6.18 -2.95 27.72
CA MET A 166 5.67 -2.07 28.78
C MET A 166 4.34 -2.56 29.37
N HIS A 167 3.80 -3.68 28.89
CA HIS A 167 2.54 -4.30 29.35
C HIS A 167 1.33 -3.34 29.32
N MET A 168 1.32 -2.39 28.38
CA MET A 168 0.20 -1.49 28.20
C MET A 168 -0.99 -2.23 27.57
N ALA A 169 -2.21 -1.93 28.04
CA ALA A 169 -3.41 -2.47 27.41
C ALA A 169 -3.48 -2.04 25.94
N TRP A 170 -3.80 -2.95 25.05
CA TRP A 170 -3.83 -2.71 23.59
C TRP A 170 -4.78 -1.58 23.17
N GLN A 171 -5.87 -1.38 23.91
CA GLN A 171 -6.81 -0.29 23.72
C GLN A 171 -6.14 1.09 23.85
N ASN A 172 -5.21 1.25 24.81
CA ASN A 172 -4.51 2.50 25.04
C ASN A 172 -3.63 2.91 23.85
N VAL A 173 -3.09 1.92 23.12
CA VAL A 173 -2.32 2.20 21.90
C VAL A 173 -3.22 2.81 20.84
N LEU A 174 -4.47 2.35 20.71
CA LEU A 174 -5.45 2.94 19.79
C LEU A 174 -5.90 4.34 20.21
N PHE A 175 -5.98 4.63 21.52
CA PHE A 175 -6.21 6.01 21.97
C PHE A 175 -5.04 6.93 21.60
N ILE A 176 -3.81 6.46 21.67
CA ILE A 176 -2.62 7.21 21.20
C ILE A 176 -2.73 7.46 19.68
N VAL A 177 -3.08 6.45 18.91
CA VAL A 177 -3.28 6.59 17.45
C VAL A 177 -4.42 7.56 17.15
N ALA A 178 -5.54 7.48 17.86
CA ALA A 178 -6.65 8.41 17.70
C ALA A 178 -6.21 9.86 18.00
N ALA A 179 -5.39 10.08 19.04
CA ALA A 179 -4.81 11.39 19.33
C ALA A 179 -3.92 11.89 18.19
N ILE A 180 -3.08 11.04 17.60
CA ILE A 180 -2.27 11.39 16.41
C ILE A 180 -3.18 11.79 15.24
N LEU A 181 -4.27 11.06 14.99
CA LEU A 181 -5.23 11.38 13.93
C LEU A 181 -5.94 12.70 14.18
N VAL A 182 -6.30 13.02 15.43
CA VAL A 182 -6.88 14.32 15.82
C VAL A 182 -5.88 15.45 15.56
N VAL A 183 -4.62 15.30 15.95
CA VAL A 183 -3.57 16.27 15.64
C VAL A 183 -3.45 16.48 14.13
N MET A 184 -3.45 15.40 13.34
CA MET A 184 -3.41 15.50 11.87
C MET A 184 -4.64 16.19 11.31
N LEU A 185 -5.84 15.94 11.85
CA LEU A 185 -7.07 16.63 11.46
C LEU A 185 -6.95 18.15 11.73
N CYS A 186 -6.42 18.53 12.89
CA CYS A 186 -6.14 19.94 13.21
C CYS A 186 -5.12 20.54 12.22
N VAL A 187 -4.04 19.84 11.92
CA VAL A 187 -3.03 20.28 10.94
C VAL A 187 -3.66 20.48 9.56
N PHE A 188 -4.50 19.56 9.09
CA PHE A 188 -5.20 19.70 7.80
C PHE A 188 -6.13 20.92 7.80
N THR A 189 -6.87 21.16 8.88
CA THR A 189 -7.77 22.31 8.98
C THR A 189 -7.02 23.65 8.96
N LEU A 190 -5.86 23.71 9.58
CA LEU A 190 -5.04 24.93 9.70
C LEU A 190 -4.21 25.21 8.44
N VAL A 191 -3.61 24.16 7.85
CA VAL A 191 -2.64 24.34 6.76
C VAL A 191 -3.30 24.34 5.39
N ILE A 192 -4.30 23.47 5.16
CA ILE A 192 -4.90 23.34 3.84
C ILE A 192 -5.90 24.47 3.61
N ARG A 193 -5.65 25.27 2.57
CA ARG A 193 -6.55 26.35 2.17
C ARG A 193 -7.82 25.78 1.53
N ARG A 194 -8.98 26.34 1.84
CA ARG A 194 -10.23 26.01 1.17
C ARG A 194 -10.15 26.55 -0.26
N LYS A 195 -10.33 25.68 -1.26
CA LYS A 195 -10.49 26.14 -2.64
C LYS A 195 -11.76 26.98 -2.68
N LEU A 196 -11.65 28.29 -2.89
CA LEU A 196 -12.80 29.09 -3.28
C LEU A 196 -13.30 28.50 -4.61
N LYS A 197 -14.60 28.25 -4.73
CA LYS A 197 -15.23 27.85 -6.00
C LYS A 197 -14.89 28.95 -7.01
N GLU A 198 -13.90 28.72 -7.84
CA GLU A 198 -13.88 29.46 -9.11
C GLU A 198 -15.12 29.00 -9.88
N PRO A 199 -15.95 29.95 -10.39
CA PRO A 199 -17.02 29.57 -11.29
C PRO A 199 -16.40 28.75 -12.41
N ALA A 200 -17.12 27.75 -12.87
CA ALA A 200 -16.71 26.82 -13.93
C ALA A 200 -16.53 27.59 -15.27
N ALA A 201 -15.48 28.38 -15.33
CA ALA A 201 -15.07 29.15 -16.51
C ALA A 201 -13.65 28.70 -16.86
N ALA A 202 -13.58 28.13 -18.05
CA ALA A 202 -12.38 27.79 -18.78
C ALA A 202 -11.55 26.59 -18.24
N VAL A 203 -12.05 25.38 -18.42
CA VAL A 203 -11.19 24.31 -18.90
C VAL A 203 -10.51 24.84 -20.18
N ASN A 204 -9.29 25.33 -20.01
CA ASN A 204 -8.49 25.80 -21.10
C ASN A 204 -8.18 24.61 -22.01
N LYS A 205 -8.97 24.49 -23.11
CA LYS A 205 -8.82 23.46 -24.16
C LYS A 205 -7.49 23.60 -24.94
N ASN A 206 -6.60 24.50 -24.51
CA ASN A 206 -5.39 24.87 -25.23
C ASN A 206 -4.12 24.12 -24.77
N SER A 207 -4.22 23.07 -23.97
CA SER A 207 -3.08 22.17 -23.74
C SER A 207 -3.15 20.87 -24.56
N ALA A 208 -4.05 20.84 -25.53
CA ALA A 208 -4.06 19.84 -26.60
C ALA A 208 -3.40 20.44 -27.84
N THR A 209 -2.12 20.79 -27.78
CA THR A 209 -1.31 20.94 -28.99
C THR A 209 -1.01 19.51 -29.49
N ALA A 210 -1.90 19.05 -30.28
CA ALA A 210 -1.77 18.56 -31.64
C ALA A 210 -0.42 17.89 -31.95
N SER A 211 -0.36 16.60 -31.70
CA SER A 211 0.23 15.67 -32.66
C SER A 211 -0.94 14.93 -33.31
N ALA A 212 -0.94 14.87 -34.65
CA ALA A 212 -1.98 14.25 -35.46
C ALA A 212 -2.37 12.88 -34.91
N PRO A 213 -3.64 12.45 -35.03
CA PRO A 213 -4.08 11.15 -34.58
C PRO A 213 -3.46 10.08 -35.48
N VAL A 214 -2.31 9.56 -35.08
CA VAL A 214 -1.95 8.20 -35.44
C VAL A 214 -3.05 7.35 -34.77
N GLU A 215 -3.81 6.62 -35.54
CA GLU A 215 -4.75 5.61 -35.05
C GLU A 215 -3.97 4.52 -34.31
N GLU A 216 -3.54 4.83 -33.09
CA GLU A 216 -2.95 3.89 -32.19
C GLU A 216 -4.09 2.95 -31.73
N LYS A 217 -4.11 1.74 -32.27
CA LYS A 217 -5.01 0.68 -31.83
C LYS A 217 -4.88 0.55 -30.32
N SER A 218 -5.84 1.14 -29.60
CA SER A 218 -5.92 1.09 -28.14
C SER A 218 -5.93 -0.38 -27.72
N ALA A 219 -4.88 -0.84 -27.06
CA ALA A 219 -4.85 -2.18 -26.51
C ALA A 219 -6.02 -2.32 -25.53
N PRO A 220 -6.83 -3.39 -25.61
CA PRO A 220 -7.96 -3.59 -24.73
C PRO A 220 -7.45 -3.71 -23.28
N LEU A 221 -8.16 -3.07 -22.34
CA LEU A 221 -7.84 -3.08 -20.89
C LEU A 221 -7.72 -4.49 -20.31
N PHE A 222 -8.42 -5.44 -20.91
CA PHE A 222 -8.40 -6.87 -20.57
C PHE A 222 -7.66 -7.68 -21.65
N SER A 223 -6.57 -7.14 -22.22
CA SER A 223 -5.68 -7.95 -23.02
C SER A 223 -5.05 -9.06 -22.16
N PRO A 224 -4.75 -10.25 -22.74
CA PRO A 224 -4.12 -11.33 -21.97
C PRO A 224 -2.86 -10.88 -21.20
N LEU A 225 -2.08 -10.00 -21.80
CA LEU A 225 -0.87 -9.44 -21.17
C LEU A 225 -1.20 -8.58 -19.95
N LEU A 226 -2.13 -7.63 -20.07
CA LEU A 226 -2.52 -6.77 -18.93
C LEU A 226 -3.20 -7.60 -17.83
N CYS A 227 -4.05 -8.58 -18.19
CA CYS A 227 -4.64 -9.49 -17.22
C CYS A 227 -3.57 -10.28 -16.45
N SER A 228 -2.51 -10.74 -17.14
CA SER A 228 -1.40 -11.44 -16.47
C SER A 228 -0.61 -10.53 -15.52
N VAL A 229 -0.45 -9.25 -15.87
CA VAL A 229 0.20 -8.27 -14.98
C VAL A 229 -0.69 -7.97 -13.76
N TYR A 230 -2.00 -7.82 -13.94
CA TYR A 230 -2.94 -7.62 -12.81
C TYR A 230 -2.94 -8.81 -11.86
N PHE A 231 -2.94 -10.03 -12.40
CA PHE A 231 -2.85 -11.24 -11.59
C PHE A 231 -1.51 -11.38 -10.89
N LEU A 232 -0.39 -11.12 -11.59
CA LEU A 232 0.94 -11.09 -10.98
C LEU A 232 0.98 -10.10 -9.82
N TYR A 233 0.47 -8.89 -10.03
CA TYR A 233 0.45 -7.87 -8.99
C TYR A 233 -0.41 -8.25 -7.78
N PHE A 234 -1.54 -8.93 -8.01
CA PHE A 234 -2.32 -9.53 -6.93
C PHE A 234 -1.47 -10.53 -6.12
N CYS A 235 -0.76 -11.43 -6.79
CA CYS A 235 0.08 -12.45 -6.12
C CYS A 235 1.22 -11.81 -5.32
N THR A 236 1.91 -10.83 -5.91
CA THR A 236 3.00 -10.07 -5.26
C THR A 236 2.49 -9.32 -4.02
N CYS A 237 1.35 -8.64 -4.16
CA CYS A 237 0.72 -7.93 -3.05
C CYS A 237 0.20 -8.88 -1.97
N TYR A 238 -0.29 -10.08 -2.34
CA TYR A 238 -0.73 -11.09 -1.37
C TYR A 238 0.40 -11.46 -0.41
N GLY A 239 1.60 -11.76 -0.94
CA GLY A 239 2.77 -12.05 -0.11
C GLY A 239 3.18 -10.89 0.80
N TYR A 240 3.10 -9.68 0.28
CA TYR A 240 3.40 -8.49 1.07
C TYR A 240 2.40 -8.28 2.20
N TYR A 241 1.08 -8.36 1.94
CA TYR A 241 0.07 -8.18 2.97
C TYR A 241 0.01 -9.32 3.97
N LEU A 242 0.36 -10.55 3.57
CA LEU A 242 0.60 -11.65 4.48
C LEU A 242 1.71 -11.29 5.49
N ILE A 243 2.86 -10.82 5.00
CA ILE A 243 3.97 -10.39 5.87
C ILE A 243 3.54 -9.24 6.77
N VAL A 244 2.96 -8.16 6.23
CA VAL A 244 2.56 -6.99 7.02
C VAL A 244 1.58 -7.38 8.13
N THR A 245 0.68 -8.33 7.87
CA THR A 245 -0.38 -8.70 8.82
C THR A 245 0.07 -9.80 9.80
N TRP A 246 0.71 -10.84 9.32
CA TRP A 246 0.93 -12.06 10.08
C TRP A 246 2.37 -12.34 10.50
N LEU A 247 3.36 -11.66 9.89
CA LEU A 247 4.77 -11.85 10.29
C LEU A 247 5.00 -11.59 11.78
N PRO A 248 4.47 -10.52 12.41
CA PRO A 248 4.67 -10.31 13.85
C PRO A 248 4.16 -11.49 14.68
N SER A 249 2.95 -11.97 14.41
CA SER A 249 2.37 -13.12 15.11
C SER A 249 3.16 -14.41 14.84
N TYR A 250 3.60 -14.65 13.60
CA TYR A 250 4.46 -15.79 13.25
C TYR A 250 5.78 -15.76 14.00
N LEU A 251 6.45 -14.62 14.06
CA LEU A 251 7.69 -14.45 14.82
C LEU A 251 7.50 -14.78 16.30
N GLN A 252 6.38 -14.35 16.89
CA GLN A 252 6.07 -14.61 18.30
C GLN A 252 5.73 -16.08 18.55
N THR A 253 4.76 -16.63 17.81
CA THR A 253 4.16 -17.93 18.13
C THR A 253 4.99 -19.12 17.63
N GLU A 254 5.70 -18.97 16.53
CA GLU A 254 6.37 -20.07 15.85
C GLU A 254 7.90 -19.95 15.84
N ARG A 255 8.42 -18.72 16.06
CA ARG A 255 9.87 -18.44 16.05
C ARG A 255 10.43 -17.97 17.40
N GLY A 256 9.58 -17.83 18.42
CA GLY A 256 9.99 -17.51 19.78
C GLY A 256 10.55 -16.09 19.97
N PHE A 257 10.23 -15.16 19.08
CA PHE A 257 10.58 -13.76 19.29
C PHE A 257 9.74 -13.16 20.41
N ASP A 258 10.30 -12.20 21.14
CA ASP A 258 9.66 -11.59 22.30
C ASP A 258 9.80 -10.07 22.31
N GLY A 259 8.92 -9.41 23.05
CA GLY A 259 8.94 -7.98 23.30
C GLY A 259 9.06 -7.12 22.03
N GLY A 260 9.90 -6.09 22.10
CA GLY A 260 10.15 -5.15 21.00
C GLY A 260 10.82 -5.77 19.78
N ALA A 261 11.52 -6.92 19.92
CA ALA A 261 12.21 -7.58 18.82
C ALA A 261 11.24 -7.99 17.69
N ILE A 262 9.99 -8.32 18.00
CA ILE A 262 8.94 -8.64 17.04
C ILE A 262 8.69 -7.44 16.11
N GLY A 263 8.50 -6.25 16.69
CA GLY A 263 8.26 -5.03 15.94
C GLY A 263 9.46 -4.63 15.07
N PHE A 264 10.68 -4.71 15.62
CA PHE A 264 11.90 -4.42 14.88
C PHE A 264 12.11 -5.37 13.70
N ALA A 265 12.00 -6.67 13.90
CA ALA A 265 12.15 -7.68 12.84
C ALA A 265 11.11 -7.49 11.74
N SER A 266 9.85 -7.21 12.11
CA SER A 266 8.77 -6.97 11.15
C SER A 266 8.96 -5.66 10.38
N ALA A 267 9.45 -4.61 11.02
CA ALA A 267 9.69 -3.31 10.40
C ALA A 267 10.85 -3.34 9.38
N LEU A 268 11.81 -4.25 9.53
CA LEU A 268 12.94 -4.36 8.61
C LEU A 268 12.50 -4.53 7.14
N VAL A 269 11.46 -5.32 6.89
CA VAL A 269 10.93 -5.52 5.52
C VAL A 269 10.55 -4.20 4.87
N ALA A 270 9.88 -3.31 5.62
CA ALA A 270 9.47 -2.01 5.11
C ALA A 270 10.64 -1.03 4.95
N VAL A 271 11.50 -0.95 5.96
CA VAL A 271 12.64 -0.02 5.98
C VAL A 271 13.62 -0.33 4.85
N VAL A 272 13.98 -1.61 4.69
CA VAL A 272 14.91 -2.05 3.65
C VAL A 272 14.26 -2.03 2.25
N GLY A 273 12.94 -2.08 2.17
CA GLY A 273 12.21 -1.96 0.91
C GLY A 273 12.39 -0.62 0.21
N VAL A 274 12.60 0.47 0.97
CA VAL A 274 12.77 1.82 0.38
C VAL A 274 14.01 1.91 -0.51
N PRO A 275 15.23 1.57 -0.06
CA PRO A 275 16.40 1.55 -0.94
C PRO A 275 16.24 0.56 -2.09
N GLY A 276 15.57 -0.59 -1.89
CA GLY A 276 15.25 -1.54 -2.95
C GLY A 276 14.40 -0.90 -4.06
N ALA A 277 13.31 -0.24 -3.69
CA ALA A 277 12.45 0.46 -4.64
C ALA A 277 13.21 1.51 -5.47
N LEU A 278 14.04 2.32 -4.82
CA LEU A 278 14.82 3.36 -5.48
C LEU A 278 15.87 2.78 -6.45
N PHE A 279 16.61 1.76 -6.00
CA PHE A 279 17.66 1.12 -6.81
C PHE A 279 17.07 0.44 -8.06
N PHE A 280 16.02 -0.38 -7.88
CA PHE A 280 15.44 -1.13 -8.99
C PHE A 280 14.59 -0.26 -9.92
N SER A 281 14.00 0.83 -9.44
CA SER A 281 13.38 1.85 -10.28
C SER A 281 14.41 2.45 -11.25
N HIS A 282 15.56 2.89 -10.72
CA HIS A 282 16.64 3.42 -11.55
C HIS A 282 17.20 2.38 -12.54
N LEU A 283 17.38 1.15 -12.08
CA LEU A 283 17.86 0.03 -12.92
C LEU A 283 16.90 -0.26 -14.07
N SER A 284 15.59 -0.26 -13.80
CA SER A 284 14.55 -0.46 -14.81
C SER A 284 14.55 0.61 -15.90
N ASP A 285 14.78 1.86 -15.52
CA ASP A 285 14.88 2.97 -16.50
C ASP A 285 16.10 2.84 -17.39
N LYS A 286 17.22 2.36 -16.83
CA LYS A 286 18.47 2.13 -17.58
C LYS A 286 18.36 0.93 -18.53
N PHE A 287 17.66 -0.12 -18.17
CA PHE A 287 17.53 -1.37 -18.92
C PHE A 287 16.11 -1.59 -19.45
N ARG A 288 15.58 -0.63 -20.21
CA ARG A 288 14.20 -0.66 -20.75
C ARG A 288 13.85 -1.95 -21.46
N ASP A 289 14.75 -2.47 -22.30
CA ASP A 289 14.53 -3.69 -23.09
C ASP A 289 14.53 -4.97 -22.25
N SER A 290 14.99 -4.91 -21.02
CA SER A 290 15.11 -6.04 -20.10
C SER A 290 14.14 -6.01 -18.94
N LYS A 291 13.16 -5.10 -18.91
CA LYS A 291 12.18 -4.95 -17.82
C LYS A 291 11.51 -6.26 -17.43
N VAL A 292 11.07 -7.04 -18.41
CA VAL A 292 10.44 -8.36 -18.18
C VAL A 292 11.38 -9.30 -17.42
N LYS A 293 12.66 -9.34 -17.81
CA LYS A 293 13.65 -10.19 -17.13
C LYS A 293 13.89 -9.76 -15.70
N VAL A 294 13.92 -8.44 -15.44
CA VAL A 294 14.07 -7.87 -14.09
C VAL A 294 12.86 -8.21 -13.24
N ILE A 295 11.62 -8.04 -13.75
CA ILE A 295 10.40 -8.43 -13.05
C ILE A 295 10.45 -9.91 -12.68
N LEU A 296 10.71 -10.79 -13.65
CA LEU A 296 10.77 -12.24 -13.43
C LEU A 296 11.84 -12.61 -12.40
N GLY A 297 13.02 -12.00 -12.47
CA GLY A 297 14.10 -12.25 -11.52
C GLY A 297 13.74 -11.84 -10.10
N LEU A 298 13.15 -10.65 -9.92
CA LEU A 298 12.73 -10.16 -8.61
C LEU A 298 11.61 -11.02 -8.01
N GLU A 299 10.61 -11.42 -8.81
CA GLU A 299 9.50 -12.25 -8.34
C GLU A 299 9.95 -13.65 -7.93
N ILE A 300 10.88 -14.25 -8.69
CA ILE A 300 11.47 -15.55 -8.32
C ILE A 300 12.23 -15.43 -7.00
N VAL A 301 13.04 -14.38 -6.83
CA VAL A 301 13.76 -14.14 -5.58
C VAL A 301 12.79 -13.86 -4.45
N ALA A 302 11.74 -13.07 -4.66
CA ALA A 302 10.71 -12.81 -3.65
C ALA A 302 10.03 -14.11 -3.17
N ALA A 303 9.64 -14.98 -4.11
CA ALA A 303 9.06 -16.29 -3.77
C ALA A 303 10.06 -17.20 -3.03
N ALA A 304 11.34 -17.21 -3.46
CA ALA A 304 12.39 -17.95 -2.78
C ALA A 304 12.61 -17.44 -1.34
N MET A 305 12.56 -16.11 -1.11
CA MET A 305 12.73 -15.55 0.23
C MET A 305 11.51 -15.83 1.13
N LEU A 306 10.28 -15.83 0.60
CA LEU A 306 9.09 -16.27 1.34
C LEU A 306 9.24 -17.73 1.79
N MET A 307 9.70 -18.60 0.90
CA MET A 307 9.99 -20.01 1.23
C MET A 307 11.11 -20.13 2.26
N PHE A 308 12.20 -19.38 2.08
CA PHE A 308 13.34 -19.40 2.98
C PHE A 308 13.01 -18.86 4.38
N THR A 309 12.04 -17.95 4.48
CA THR A 309 11.53 -17.48 5.79
C THR A 309 11.00 -18.64 6.63
N VAL A 310 10.30 -19.60 6.01
CA VAL A 310 9.78 -20.79 6.68
C VAL A 310 10.90 -21.83 6.93
N LEU A 311 11.72 -22.09 5.93
CA LEU A 311 12.77 -23.11 5.98
C LEU A 311 14.00 -22.70 6.79
N SER A 312 14.09 -21.46 7.25
CA SER A 312 15.26 -20.95 7.97
C SER A 312 15.52 -21.73 9.27
N PRO A 313 16.70 -22.31 9.46
CA PRO A 313 17.00 -23.14 10.64
C PRO A 313 17.29 -22.30 11.91
N ASN A 314 17.59 -21.03 11.75
CA ASN A 314 17.94 -20.14 12.85
C ASN A 314 17.49 -18.70 12.60
N THR A 315 17.50 -17.90 13.67
CA THR A 315 17.07 -16.50 13.65
C THR A 315 17.86 -15.64 12.67
N THR A 316 19.17 -15.87 12.53
CA THR A 316 20.01 -15.08 11.62
C THR A 316 19.60 -15.27 10.17
N MET A 317 19.37 -16.51 9.74
CA MET A 317 18.91 -16.82 8.37
C MET A 317 17.50 -16.32 8.11
N LEU A 318 16.63 -16.40 9.12
CA LEU A 318 15.30 -15.79 9.06
C LEU A 318 15.41 -14.27 8.82
N MET A 319 16.24 -13.57 9.58
CA MET A 319 16.44 -12.11 9.42
C MET A 319 17.02 -11.76 8.04
N ILE A 320 17.95 -12.57 7.53
CA ILE A 320 18.49 -12.39 6.17
C ILE A 320 17.37 -12.55 5.13
N SER A 321 16.50 -13.56 5.26
CA SER A 321 15.38 -13.74 4.32
C SER A 321 14.43 -12.55 4.32
N LEU A 322 14.11 -12.00 5.49
CA LEU A 322 13.24 -10.84 5.62
C LEU A 322 13.86 -9.55 5.03
N VAL A 323 15.16 -9.35 5.26
CA VAL A 323 15.91 -8.22 4.67
C VAL A 323 15.94 -8.34 3.15
N LEU A 324 16.24 -9.52 2.62
CA LEU A 324 16.28 -9.77 1.18
C LEU A 324 14.88 -9.65 0.55
N TYR A 325 13.84 -10.16 1.22
CA TYR A 325 12.47 -9.98 0.77
C TYR A 325 12.05 -8.48 0.77
N GLY A 326 12.44 -7.73 1.78
CA GLY A 326 12.23 -6.28 1.81
C GLY A 326 12.89 -5.58 0.63
N LEU A 327 14.18 -5.87 0.40
CA LEU A 327 14.99 -5.24 -0.64
C LEU A 327 14.57 -5.61 -2.07
N LEU A 328 14.21 -6.87 -2.31
CA LEU A 328 14.03 -7.46 -3.64
C LEU A 328 12.57 -7.85 -3.95
N GLY A 329 11.67 -7.76 -2.98
CA GLY A 329 10.27 -8.14 -3.11
C GLY A 329 9.38 -7.02 -3.66
N LYS A 330 8.15 -6.98 -3.20
CA LYS A 330 7.09 -6.07 -3.71
C LYS A 330 7.54 -4.62 -3.90
N MET A 331 8.24 -4.04 -2.94
CA MET A 331 8.66 -2.63 -3.00
C MET A 331 9.59 -2.35 -4.19
N ALA A 332 10.44 -3.31 -4.56
CA ALA A 332 11.32 -3.20 -5.72
C ALA A 332 10.58 -3.43 -7.04
N VAL A 333 9.59 -4.32 -7.04
CA VAL A 333 8.82 -4.69 -8.24
C VAL A 333 7.78 -3.63 -8.62
N ASP A 334 7.13 -2.98 -7.64
CA ASP A 334 6.04 -2.02 -7.85
C ASP A 334 6.34 -0.96 -8.92
N PRO A 335 7.42 -0.17 -8.83
CA PRO A 335 7.69 0.88 -9.80
C PRO A 335 7.94 0.33 -11.21
N ILE A 336 8.50 -0.88 -11.32
CA ILE A 336 8.78 -1.52 -12.59
C ILE A 336 7.48 -2.00 -13.24
N LEU A 337 6.57 -2.62 -12.47
CA LEU A 337 5.25 -3.01 -12.95
C LEU A 337 4.41 -1.81 -13.38
N ILE A 338 4.42 -0.72 -12.59
CA ILE A 338 3.75 0.54 -12.96
C ILE A 338 4.28 1.07 -14.29
N SER A 339 5.61 1.12 -14.45
CA SER A 339 6.24 1.51 -15.71
C SER A 339 5.87 0.58 -16.86
N PHE A 340 5.84 -0.73 -16.64
CA PHE A 340 5.43 -1.72 -17.64
C PHE A 340 3.97 -1.53 -18.07
N VAL A 341 3.04 -1.35 -17.12
CA VAL A 341 1.61 -1.08 -17.43
C VAL A 341 1.48 0.20 -18.25
N SER A 342 2.24 1.24 -17.93
CA SER A 342 2.20 2.51 -18.68
C SER A 342 2.62 2.37 -20.14
N GLU A 343 3.52 1.44 -20.45
CA GLU A 343 3.98 1.16 -21.82
C GLU A 343 2.99 0.29 -22.62
N GLN A 344 2.13 -0.47 -21.93
CA GLN A 344 1.15 -1.35 -22.59
C GLN A 344 -0.23 -0.69 -22.76
N ALA A 345 -0.52 0.36 -22.02
CA ALA A 345 -1.79 1.08 -22.09
C ALA A 345 -1.68 2.30 -23.02
N SER A 346 -2.73 2.59 -23.79
CA SER A 346 -2.79 3.84 -24.57
C SER A 346 -3.03 5.05 -23.66
N ALA A 347 -2.64 6.25 -24.10
CA ALA A 347 -2.87 7.48 -23.37
C ALA A 347 -4.35 7.69 -22.94
N LYS A 348 -5.31 7.23 -23.76
CA LYS A 348 -6.74 7.30 -23.48
C LYS A 348 -7.21 6.31 -22.40
N THR A 349 -6.51 5.19 -22.23
CA THR A 349 -6.91 4.10 -21.31
C THR A 349 -6.00 3.97 -20.11
N LEU A 350 -4.91 4.74 -20.04
CA LEU A 350 -3.87 4.68 -19.00
C LEU A 350 -4.44 4.79 -17.58
N GLY A 351 -5.32 5.76 -17.35
CA GLY A 351 -5.95 5.93 -16.03
C GLY A 351 -6.77 4.71 -15.60
N ARG A 352 -7.52 4.11 -16.55
CA ARG A 352 -8.33 2.90 -16.29
C ARG A 352 -7.43 1.68 -16.04
N ALA A 353 -6.33 1.56 -16.78
CA ALA A 353 -5.36 0.47 -16.59
C ALA A 353 -4.72 0.55 -15.19
N PHE A 354 -4.31 1.73 -14.74
CA PHE A 354 -3.79 1.91 -13.38
C PHE A 354 -4.85 1.67 -12.30
N SER A 355 -6.10 2.06 -12.54
CA SER A 355 -7.18 1.77 -11.58
C SER A 355 -7.41 0.27 -11.42
N LEU A 356 -7.42 -0.49 -12.53
CA LEU A 356 -7.53 -1.96 -12.49
C LEU A 356 -6.30 -2.59 -11.82
N PHE A 357 -5.11 -2.16 -12.18
CA PHE A 357 -3.86 -2.62 -11.57
C PHE A 357 -3.90 -2.43 -10.04
N ASN A 358 -4.23 -1.24 -9.57
CA ASN A 358 -4.34 -0.97 -8.14
C ASN A 358 -5.47 -1.76 -7.48
N PHE A 359 -6.62 -1.92 -8.13
CA PHE A 359 -7.74 -2.72 -7.62
C PHE A 359 -7.32 -4.18 -7.37
N PHE A 360 -6.66 -4.82 -8.34
CA PHE A 360 -6.17 -6.19 -8.17
C PHE A 360 -5.11 -6.28 -7.05
N GLY A 361 -4.18 -5.34 -6.97
CA GLY A 361 -3.22 -5.30 -5.87
C GLY A 361 -3.87 -5.13 -4.51
N MET A 362 -4.82 -4.20 -4.39
CA MET A 362 -5.50 -3.93 -3.12
C MET A 362 -6.52 -5.01 -2.73
N SER A 363 -7.09 -5.75 -3.68
CA SER A 363 -7.96 -6.88 -3.36
C SER A 363 -7.22 -7.99 -2.61
N SER A 364 -5.91 -8.14 -2.83
CA SER A 364 -5.07 -9.04 -2.03
C SER A 364 -5.00 -8.63 -0.56
N ALA A 365 -5.01 -7.34 -0.25
CA ALA A 365 -5.05 -6.84 1.12
C ALA A 365 -6.37 -7.16 1.85
N VAL A 366 -7.44 -7.37 1.07
CA VAL A 366 -8.73 -7.83 1.63
C VAL A 366 -8.69 -9.32 1.90
N VAL A 367 -8.10 -10.12 0.99
CA VAL A 367 -8.14 -11.58 1.04
C VAL A 367 -7.07 -12.16 1.96
N ALA A 368 -5.82 -11.67 1.85
CA ALA A 368 -4.67 -12.27 2.51
C ALA A 368 -4.80 -12.38 4.04
N PRO A 369 -5.27 -11.36 4.79
CA PRO A 369 -5.34 -11.46 6.25
C PRO A 369 -6.28 -12.55 6.74
N THR A 370 -7.52 -12.58 6.23
CA THR A 370 -8.53 -13.58 6.64
C THR A 370 -8.16 -14.98 6.16
N LEU A 371 -7.74 -15.13 4.89
CA LEU A 371 -7.40 -16.44 4.34
C LEU A 371 -6.18 -17.06 5.03
N THR A 372 -5.16 -16.26 5.35
CA THR A 372 -4.01 -16.73 6.13
C THR A 372 -4.42 -17.18 7.53
N GLY A 373 -5.29 -16.40 8.19
CA GLY A 373 -5.83 -16.78 9.50
C GLY A 373 -6.62 -18.10 9.44
N PHE A 374 -7.50 -18.25 8.45
CA PHE A 374 -8.28 -19.46 8.23
C PHE A 374 -7.38 -20.70 7.99
N ILE A 375 -6.34 -20.58 7.16
CA ILE A 375 -5.38 -21.65 6.93
C ILE A 375 -4.63 -21.99 8.22
N SER A 376 -4.24 -20.98 8.99
CA SER A 376 -3.58 -21.17 10.28
C SER A 376 -4.47 -21.88 11.29
N ASP A 377 -5.78 -21.58 11.31
CA ASP A 377 -6.75 -22.26 12.18
C ASP A 377 -6.94 -23.74 11.80
N LEU A 378 -6.90 -24.05 10.48
CA LEU A 378 -7.02 -25.42 10.00
C LEU A 378 -5.76 -26.26 10.21
N THR A 379 -4.59 -25.64 10.13
CA THR A 379 -3.30 -26.35 10.07
C THR A 379 -2.49 -26.25 11.36
N GLY A 380 -2.87 -25.33 12.25
CA GLY A 380 -2.11 -25.03 13.47
C GLY A 380 -0.85 -24.19 13.24
N SER A 381 -0.52 -23.83 12.00
CA SER A 381 0.69 -23.07 11.65
C SER A 381 0.45 -22.03 10.55
N LYS A 382 1.17 -20.93 10.63
CA LYS A 382 1.18 -19.89 9.58
C LYS A 382 2.15 -20.23 8.44
N GLU A 383 3.05 -21.19 8.63
CA GLU A 383 4.07 -21.57 7.64
C GLU A 383 3.45 -21.97 6.30
N ILE A 384 2.35 -22.72 6.33
CA ILE A 384 1.64 -23.15 5.11
C ILE A 384 1.15 -21.94 4.30
N SER A 385 0.75 -20.85 4.95
CA SER A 385 0.35 -19.63 4.27
C SER A 385 1.51 -18.93 3.56
N PHE A 386 2.71 -18.95 4.14
CA PHE A 386 3.92 -18.46 3.47
C PHE A 386 4.27 -19.32 2.24
N VAL A 387 4.21 -20.64 2.36
CA VAL A 387 4.43 -21.59 1.26
C VAL A 387 3.42 -21.36 0.14
N MET A 388 2.14 -21.24 0.49
CA MET A 388 1.06 -20.94 -0.47
C MET A 388 1.29 -19.59 -1.16
N SER A 389 1.71 -18.59 -0.42
CA SER A 389 2.02 -17.27 -0.97
C SER A 389 3.20 -17.34 -1.97
N ALA A 390 4.26 -18.06 -1.64
CA ALA A 390 5.37 -18.32 -2.56
C ALA A 390 4.87 -19.02 -3.83
N GLY A 391 4.01 -20.04 -3.69
CA GLY A 391 3.38 -20.73 -4.81
C GLY A 391 2.52 -19.82 -5.69
N LEU A 392 1.75 -18.89 -5.08
CA LEU A 392 0.98 -17.89 -5.82
C LEU A 392 1.90 -16.95 -6.61
N VAL A 393 2.96 -16.43 -6.02
CA VAL A 393 3.94 -15.57 -6.71
C VAL A 393 4.55 -16.31 -7.90
N ILE A 394 4.99 -17.57 -7.73
CA ILE A 394 5.53 -18.38 -8.82
C ILE A 394 4.48 -18.60 -9.91
N THR A 395 3.24 -18.91 -9.55
CA THR A 395 2.15 -19.12 -10.52
C THR A 395 1.90 -17.84 -11.34
N GLY A 396 1.81 -16.68 -10.69
CA GLY A 396 1.68 -15.39 -11.37
C GLY A 396 2.87 -15.10 -12.29
N THR A 397 4.08 -15.38 -11.81
CA THR A 397 5.32 -15.20 -12.57
C THR A 397 5.38 -16.08 -13.83
N ILE A 398 5.03 -17.35 -13.70
CA ILE A 398 4.96 -18.29 -14.84
C ILE A 398 3.92 -17.82 -15.87
N LEU A 399 2.71 -17.47 -15.42
CA LEU A 399 1.66 -17.01 -16.29
C LEU A 399 2.09 -15.75 -17.07
N PHE A 400 2.67 -14.77 -16.37
CA PHE A 400 3.20 -13.55 -16.97
C PHE A 400 4.32 -13.85 -17.98
N ALA A 401 5.26 -14.73 -17.64
CA ALA A 401 6.35 -15.15 -18.54
C ALA A 401 5.82 -15.80 -19.82
N LEU A 402 4.90 -16.77 -19.70
CA LEU A 402 4.34 -17.48 -20.84
C LEU A 402 3.60 -16.54 -21.81
N ILE A 403 2.82 -15.63 -21.28
CA ILE A 403 2.04 -14.68 -22.11
C ILE A 403 2.99 -13.69 -22.81
N THR A 404 3.99 -13.18 -22.10
CA THR A 404 4.98 -12.25 -22.65
C THR A 404 5.82 -12.92 -23.76
N LEU A 405 6.28 -14.16 -23.55
CA LEU A 405 7.03 -14.92 -24.55
C LEU A 405 6.19 -15.19 -25.81
N ARG A 406 4.90 -15.51 -25.66
CA ARG A 406 3.99 -15.68 -26.79
C ARG A 406 3.84 -14.40 -27.61
N LYS A 407 3.68 -13.25 -26.93
CA LYS A 407 3.56 -11.95 -27.61
C LYS A 407 4.81 -11.63 -28.43
N ASN A 408 6.00 -11.80 -27.85
CA ASN A 408 7.27 -11.55 -28.54
C ASN A 408 7.46 -12.49 -29.76
N LYS A 409 7.05 -13.76 -29.66
CA LYS A 409 7.13 -14.73 -30.76
C LYS A 409 6.17 -14.39 -31.91
N ILE A 410 5.01 -13.80 -31.61
CA ILE A 410 4.05 -13.35 -32.63
C ILE A 410 4.60 -12.10 -33.35
N GLN A 411 5.14 -11.14 -32.59
CA GLN A 411 5.73 -9.92 -33.16
C GLN A 411 6.94 -10.22 -34.05
N SER A 412 7.81 -11.15 -33.66
CA SER A 412 8.98 -11.54 -34.48
C SER A 412 8.61 -12.25 -35.81
N LYS A 413 7.41 -12.84 -35.89
CA LYS A 413 6.89 -13.46 -37.14
C LYS A 413 6.17 -12.50 -38.06
N THR A 414 5.80 -11.31 -37.58
CA THR A 414 5.00 -10.33 -38.33
C THR A 414 5.85 -9.23 -38.95
N ILE A 415 7.17 -9.20 -38.72
CA ILE A 415 8.12 -8.31 -39.39
C ILE A 415 8.81 -9.14 -40.46
N PRO A 416 8.40 -9.03 -41.77
CA PRO A 416 9.20 -9.61 -42.85
C PRO A 416 10.54 -8.86 -42.91
N VAL A 417 11.62 -9.59 -43.06
CA VAL A 417 12.98 -9.10 -43.36
C VAL A 417 13.00 -8.39 -44.71
#